data_f6385e33becf13dd982e3e9d8013fc22
#
_entry.id   f6385e33becf13dd982e3e9d8013fc22
#
_cell.length_a   1.000
_cell.length_b   1.000
_cell.length_c   1.000
_cell.angle_alpha   90.00
_cell.angle_beta   90.00
_cell.angle_gamma   90.00
#
_symmetry.space_group_name_H-M   'P 1'
#
loop_
_entity.id
_entity.type
_entity.pdbx_description
1 polymer ?
#
loop_
_entity_poly.entity_id
_entity_poly.type
_entity_poly.pdbx_seq_one_letter_code
_entity_poly.pdbx_strand_id
1 'polypeptide(L)'
;NRANVLLSNIERLGVRNAVVSSCHPDVLCSKLAGFFDKVLVDAPCSGEGMFRRDEQAVTDWSLEHVKTCAVRQAAILDSAAQAVKENGILVYST
;
A
#
# COMPACT_ATOMS: atom_id res chain seq x y z
N ASN A 1 2.18 10.18 -12.63
CA ASN A 1 1.66 8.91 -12.14
C ASN A 1 2.64 8.29 -11.13
N ARG A 2 2.13 7.84 -9.99
CA ARG A 2 2.95 7.30 -8.88
C ARG A 2 3.70 6.03 -9.28
N ALA A 3 3.10 5.18 -10.10
CA ALA A 3 3.74 3.96 -10.59
C ALA A 3 4.96 4.27 -11.46
N ASN A 4 4.90 5.32 -12.29
CA ASN A 4 6.05 5.75 -13.10
C ASN A 4 7.19 6.28 -12.22
N VAL A 5 6.89 6.99 -11.14
CA VAL A 5 7.89 7.44 -10.17
C VAL A 5 8.57 6.25 -9.50
N LEU A 6 7.80 5.27 -9.10
CA LEU A 6 8.33 4.03 -8.52
C LEU A 6 9.23 3.30 -9.51
N LEU A 7 8.79 3.15 -10.76
CA LEU A 7 9.59 2.52 -11.81
C LEU A 7 10.92 3.24 -12.02
N SER A 8 10.90 4.57 -12.08
CA SER A 8 12.11 5.38 -12.20
C SER A 8 13.09 5.15 -11.05
N ASN A 9 12.58 5.05 -9.83
CA ASN A 9 13.42 4.76 -8.66
C ASN A 9 14.01 3.36 -8.71
N ILE A 10 13.24 2.37 -9.12
CA ILE A 10 13.71 0.98 -9.29
C ILE A 10 14.83 0.92 -10.33
N GLU A 11 14.66 1.59 -11.48
CA GLU A 11 15.66 1.67 -12.55
C GLU A 11 16.93 2.40 -12.08
N ARG A 12 16.77 3.54 -11.40
CA ARG A 12 17.89 4.31 -10.87
C ARG A 12 18.72 3.52 -9.87
N LEU A 13 18.10 2.67 -9.07
CA LEU A 13 18.77 1.83 -8.09
C LEU A 13 19.37 0.56 -8.71
N GLY A 14 19.12 0.29 -9.99
CA GLY A 14 19.65 -0.86 -10.69
C GLY A 14 19.04 -2.20 -10.30
N VAL A 15 17.84 -2.19 -9.74
CA VAL A 15 17.11 -3.41 -9.35
C VAL A 15 16.59 -4.10 -10.60
N ARG A 16 17.02 -5.33 -10.86
CA ARG A 16 16.69 -6.08 -12.08
C ARG A 16 15.52 -7.06 -11.92
N ASN A 17 15.30 -7.52 -10.70
CA ASN A 17 14.31 -8.55 -10.38
C ASN A 17 13.03 -7.93 -9.75
N ALA A 18 12.52 -6.88 -10.36
CA ALA A 18 11.33 -6.18 -9.89
C ALA A 18 10.33 -5.99 -11.02
N VAL A 19 9.06 -6.07 -10.68
CA VAL A 19 7.93 -5.74 -11.56
C VAL A 19 7.10 -4.67 -10.87
N VAL A 20 6.81 -3.60 -11.58
CA VAL A 20 5.94 -2.52 -11.10
C VAL A 20 4.58 -2.63 -11.79
N SER A 21 3.52 -2.63 -11.02
CA SER A 21 2.16 -2.63 -11.53
C SER A 21 1.36 -1.47 -10.97
N SER A 22 0.33 -1.05 -11.68
CA SER A 22 -0.61 -0.04 -11.22
C SER A 22 -2.02 -0.63 -11.32
N CYS A 23 -2.43 -1.30 -10.28
CA CYS A 23 -3.76 -1.90 -10.20
C CYS A 23 -4.26 -1.93 -8.76
N HIS A 24 -5.55 -2.13 -8.60
CA HIS A 24 -6.14 -2.23 -7.28
C HIS A 24 -5.69 -3.52 -6.58
N PRO A 25 -5.42 -3.48 -5.26
CA PRO A 25 -4.91 -4.65 -4.53
C PRO A 25 -5.78 -5.90 -4.65
N ASP A 26 -7.10 -5.76 -4.63
CA ASP A 26 -8.01 -6.91 -4.75
C ASP A 26 -7.85 -7.65 -6.09
N VAL A 27 -7.64 -6.92 -7.17
CA VAL A 27 -7.44 -7.50 -8.50
C VAL A 27 -6.13 -8.27 -8.56
N LEU A 28 -5.04 -7.66 -8.08
CA LEU A 28 -3.71 -8.28 -8.10
C LEU A 28 -3.66 -9.48 -7.16
N CYS A 29 -4.09 -9.30 -5.93
CA CYS A 29 -3.97 -10.32 -4.88
C CYS A 29 -4.86 -11.53 -5.14
N SER A 30 -6.03 -11.34 -5.76
CA SER A 30 -6.89 -12.47 -6.13
C SER A 30 -6.26 -13.36 -7.21
N LYS A 31 -5.48 -12.76 -8.12
CA LYS A 31 -4.76 -13.50 -9.17
C LYS A 31 -3.50 -14.19 -8.63
N LEU A 32 -2.93 -13.68 -7.57
CA LEU A 32 -1.69 -14.16 -6.97
C LEU A 32 -1.91 -14.71 -5.56
N ALA A 33 -3.05 -15.36 -5.33
CA ALA A 33 -3.39 -15.92 -4.02
C ALA A 33 -2.34 -16.97 -3.59
N GLY A 34 -1.84 -16.81 -2.36
CA GLY A 34 -0.85 -17.73 -1.79
C GLY A 34 0.49 -17.77 -2.54
N PHE A 35 0.82 -16.72 -3.27
CA PHE A 35 1.99 -16.69 -4.15
C PHE A 35 3.26 -16.19 -3.46
N PHE A 36 3.16 -15.19 -2.60
CA PHE A 36 4.32 -14.48 -2.08
C PHE A 36 4.81 -15.04 -0.75
N ASP A 37 6.11 -15.17 -0.61
CA ASP A 37 6.77 -15.51 0.65
C ASP A 37 6.61 -14.39 1.69
N LYS A 38 6.69 -13.15 1.24
CA LYS A 38 6.62 -11.95 2.07
C LYS A 38 5.81 -10.87 1.37
N VAL A 39 4.94 -10.21 2.12
CA VAL A 39 4.13 -9.11 1.64
C VAL A 39 4.31 -7.93 2.58
N LEU A 40 4.61 -6.77 2.03
CA LEU A 40 4.67 -5.51 2.76
C LEU A 40 3.56 -4.61 2.27
N VAL A 41 2.72 -4.16 3.19
CA VAL A 41 1.65 -3.19 2.92
C VAL A 41 2.04 -1.85 3.53
N ASP A 42 2.05 -0.82 2.69
CA ASP A 42 2.13 0.57 3.14
C ASP A 42 0.79 1.22 2.77
N ALA A 43 -0.10 1.27 3.75
CA ALA A 43 -1.50 1.61 3.54
C ALA A 43 -1.76 3.12 3.62
N PRO A 44 -2.76 3.63 2.88
CA PRO A 44 -3.16 5.03 3.01
C PRO A 44 -3.69 5.32 4.42
N CYS A 45 -3.44 6.52 4.90
CA CYS A 45 -3.93 7.00 6.19
C CYS A 45 -4.55 8.39 6.06
N SER A 46 -5.07 8.92 7.16
CA SER A 46 -5.66 10.26 7.23
C SER A 46 -4.63 11.40 7.28
N GLY A 47 -3.32 11.07 7.25
CA GLY A 47 -2.27 12.05 7.01
C GLY A 47 -1.76 12.79 8.23
N GLU A 48 -2.05 12.35 9.46
CA GLU A 48 -1.61 13.02 10.68
C GLU A 48 -0.09 13.14 10.79
N GLY A 49 0.65 12.17 10.25
CA GLY A 49 2.10 12.21 10.19
C GLY A 49 2.67 13.37 9.35
N MET A 50 1.84 13.97 8.51
CA MET A 50 2.22 15.09 7.64
C MET A 50 1.86 16.46 8.20
N PHE A 51 1.22 16.56 9.36
CA PHE A 51 0.74 17.83 9.93
C PHE A 51 1.83 18.88 10.12
N ARG A 52 3.05 18.44 10.39
CA ARG A 52 4.19 19.36 10.56
C ARG A 52 4.82 19.84 9.25
N ARG A 53 4.50 19.17 8.14
CA ARG A 53 5.13 19.42 6.83
C ARG A 53 4.18 19.98 5.80
N ASP A 54 2.89 19.76 5.98
CA ASP A 54 1.87 20.07 5.00
C ASP A 54 0.63 20.61 5.70
N GLU A 55 0.38 21.90 5.58
CA GLU A 55 -0.79 22.56 6.14
C GLU A 55 -2.10 22.03 5.52
N GLN A 56 -2.05 21.60 4.26
CA GLN A 56 -3.20 21.02 3.59
C GLN A 56 -3.65 19.73 4.28
N ALA A 57 -2.73 18.94 4.81
CA ALA A 57 -3.04 17.72 5.56
C ALA A 57 -3.90 18.02 6.80
N VAL A 58 -3.64 19.12 7.50
CA VAL A 58 -4.44 19.58 8.65
C VAL A 58 -5.82 19.99 8.19
N THR A 59 -5.91 20.75 7.10
CA THR A 59 -7.18 21.24 6.54
C THR A 59 -8.07 20.09 6.05
N ASP A 60 -7.47 19.08 5.43
CA ASP A 60 -8.18 17.93 4.87
C ASP A 60 -8.60 16.92 5.93
N TRP A 61 -8.01 16.99 7.12
CA TRP A 61 -8.31 16.04 8.18
C TRP A 61 -9.73 16.19 8.72
N SER A 62 -10.40 15.08 8.91
CA SER A 62 -11.69 14.99 9.59
C SER A 62 -11.86 13.61 10.20
N LEU A 63 -12.74 13.49 11.19
CA LEU A 63 -13.07 12.18 11.78
C LEU A 63 -13.68 11.23 10.75
N GLU A 64 -14.50 11.76 9.84
CA GLU A 64 -15.06 10.98 8.73
C GLU A 64 -13.97 10.45 7.79
N HIS A 65 -12.97 11.28 7.50
CA HIS A 65 -11.82 10.87 6.69
C HIS A 65 -11.03 9.74 7.36
N VAL A 66 -10.82 9.81 8.68
CA VAL A 66 -10.19 8.73 9.46
C VAL A 66 -10.98 7.43 9.31
N LYS A 67 -12.29 7.48 9.45
CA LYS A 67 -13.17 6.30 9.30
C LYS A 67 -13.12 5.72 7.90
N THR A 68 -13.13 6.57 6.88
CA THR A 68 -13.01 6.15 5.48
C THR A 68 -11.67 5.46 5.22
N CYS A 69 -10.58 6.00 5.76
CA CYS A 69 -9.27 5.37 5.67
C CYS A 69 -9.24 4.01 6.36
N ALA A 70 -9.86 3.89 7.53
CA ALA A 70 -9.92 2.62 8.26
C ALA A 70 -10.64 1.52 7.46
N VAL A 71 -11.74 1.83 6.80
CA VAL A 71 -12.46 0.89 5.92
C VAL A 71 -11.58 0.47 4.75
N ARG A 72 -10.90 1.41 4.13
CA ARG A 72 -9.97 1.15 3.03
C ARG A 72 -8.78 0.29 3.47
N GLN A 73 -8.21 0.60 4.62
CA GLN A 73 -7.11 -0.17 5.22
C GLN A 73 -7.50 -1.63 5.47
N ALA A 74 -8.68 -1.86 6.04
CA ALA A 74 -9.18 -3.20 6.28
C ALA A 74 -9.33 -3.99 4.98
N ALA A 75 -9.88 -3.40 3.93
CA ALA A 75 -10.02 -4.03 2.62
C ALA A 75 -8.67 -4.36 1.99
N ILE A 76 -7.69 -3.46 2.08
CA ILE A 76 -6.32 -3.68 1.57
C ILE A 76 -5.66 -4.83 2.33
N LEU A 77 -5.79 -4.86 3.64
CA LEU A 77 -5.20 -5.90 4.48
C LEU A 77 -5.81 -7.27 4.18
N ASP A 78 -7.12 -7.35 4.01
CA ASP A 78 -7.81 -8.59 3.62
C ASP A 78 -7.30 -9.10 2.27
N SER A 79 -7.13 -8.22 1.28
CA SER A 79 -6.58 -8.59 -0.01
C SER A 79 -5.12 -9.08 0.11
N ALA A 80 -4.29 -8.34 0.83
CA ALA A 80 -2.88 -8.67 1.02
C ALA A 80 -2.68 -10.01 1.75
N ALA A 81 -3.55 -10.31 2.72
CA ALA A 81 -3.51 -11.58 3.46
C ALA A 81 -3.77 -12.79 2.55
N GLN A 82 -4.53 -12.63 1.47
CA GLN A 82 -4.73 -13.69 0.47
C GLN A 82 -3.49 -13.95 -0.38
N ALA A 83 -2.66 -12.94 -0.59
CA ALA A 83 -1.50 -13.01 -1.47
C ALA A 83 -0.28 -13.65 -0.81
N VAL A 84 -0.17 -13.60 0.50
CA VAL A 84 0.91 -14.25 1.24
C VAL A 84 0.65 -15.74 1.34
N LYS A 85 1.67 -16.55 1.10
CA LYS A 85 1.53 -18.00 1.21
C LYS A 85 1.48 -18.45 2.67
N GLU A 86 1.01 -19.68 2.87
CA GLU A 86 1.03 -20.32 4.18
C GLU A 86 2.45 -20.33 4.76
N ASN A 87 2.60 -19.98 6.01
CA ASN A 87 3.89 -19.77 6.70
C ASN A 87 4.72 -18.59 6.16
N GLY A 88 4.14 -17.76 5.30
CA GLY A 88 4.76 -16.52 4.86
C GLY A 88 4.65 -15.40 5.90
N ILE A 89 5.19 -14.24 5.57
CA ILE A 89 5.21 -13.06 6.45
C ILE A 89 4.45 -11.92 5.78
N LEU A 90 3.52 -11.33 6.52
CA LEU A 90 2.84 -10.10 6.14
C LEU A 90 3.21 -9.00 7.13
N VAL A 91 3.72 -7.89 6.62
CA VAL A 91 4.02 -6.68 7.41
C VAL A 91 3.09 -5.57 6.95
N TYR A 92 2.46 -4.91 7.88
CA TYR A 92 1.53 -3.82 7.62
C TYR A 92 2.04 -2.54 8.27
N SER A 93 2.03 -1.45 7.51
CA SER A 93 2.34 -0.10 7.99
C SER A 93 1.34 0.91 7.45
N THR A 94 1.25 2.02 8.17
CA THR A 94 0.40 3.13 7.75
C THR A 94 0.96 4.44 8.33
#